data_787661808ad37477f65d462f2d8ae770
#
_entry.id   787661808ad37477f65d462f2d8ae770
#
_cell.length_a   1.000
_cell.length_b   1.000
_cell.length_c   1.000
_cell.angle_alpha   90.00
_cell.angle_beta   90.00
_cell.angle_gamma   90.00
#
_symmetry.space_group_name_H-M   'P 1'
#
loop_
_entity.id
_entity.type
_entity.pdbx_description
1 polymer ?
#
loop_
_entity_poly.entity_id
_entity_poly.type
_entity_poly.pdbx_seq_one_letter_code
_entity_poly.pdbx_strand_id
1 'polypeptide(L)'
;MTRRKKFTQRTRHGYCKLTGKPGALVKSHLIPEALTRSSQAGAPLFQYGDGPKPSRRWSSWYDSGLVTRAGEDILSALDTWAITVLREHKLVWSGWSGAVELGDLHTKFSEHLGIREVTLDTKKLRLFFLSLLWRAAASELHEFKDVVLPPKDVELLRKILVGQEEPSPDFYPVQLTQISTKGLMHNQAPYPDITYIPDIGNEDAEPYPMRTIRFYFDGLIAHFATELPPSQIASDLGNIVVGTEPTVVLSTVTFEDSMQGRNMYAVLEKYHPEGDGLGKTVA
;
A
#
# COMPACT_ATOMS: atom_id res chain seq x y z
N MET A 1 13.09 -43.79 16.78
CA MET A 1 12.90 -42.97 15.56
C MET A 1 11.42 -42.71 15.37
N THR A 2 10.94 -41.53 15.79
CA THR A 2 9.51 -41.18 15.74
C THR A 2 9.21 -40.49 14.40
N ARG A 3 8.48 -41.17 13.55
CA ARG A 3 8.04 -40.67 12.23
C ARG A 3 7.09 -39.46 12.44
N ARG A 4 7.54 -38.23 12.18
CA ARG A 4 6.68 -37.03 12.10
C ARG A 4 5.64 -37.29 11.01
N LYS A 5 4.36 -37.44 11.39
CA LYS A 5 3.24 -37.43 10.45
C LYS A 5 3.23 -36.08 9.74
N LYS A 6 3.50 -36.07 8.44
CA LYS A 6 3.22 -34.91 7.59
C LYS A 6 1.71 -34.69 7.61
N PHE A 7 1.27 -33.61 8.25
CA PHE A 7 -0.11 -33.12 8.09
C PHE A 7 -0.25 -32.65 6.64
N THR A 8 -0.91 -33.44 5.82
CA THR A 8 -1.36 -33.01 4.49
C THR A 8 -2.47 -32.00 4.71
N GLN A 9 -2.16 -30.72 4.51
CA GLN A 9 -3.15 -29.66 4.51
C GLN A 9 -4.18 -29.99 3.40
N ARG A 10 -5.46 -30.22 3.77
CA ARG A 10 -6.53 -30.46 2.79
C ARG A 10 -6.65 -29.25 1.90
N THR A 11 -6.44 -29.41 0.61
CA THR A 11 -6.64 -28.36 -0.40
C THR A 11 -8.11 -27.93 -0.37
N ARG A 12 -8.36 -26.67 -0.05
CA ARG A 12 -9.69 -26.08 -0.09
C ARG A 12 -10.06 -25.79 -1.54
N HIS A 13 -11.21 -26.26 -2.01
CA HIS A 13 -11.75 -25.96 -3.32
C HIS A 13 -12.85 -24.89 -3.19
N GLY A 14 -12.95 -24.00 -4.17
CA GLY A 14 -13.94 -22.93 -4.21
C GLY A 14 -13.90 -22.15 -5.52
N TYR A 15 -14.64 -21.05 -5.55
CA TYR A 15 -14.62 -20.14 -6.69
C TYR A 15 -13.59 -19.04 -6.47
N CYS A 16 -12.80 -18.77 -7.50
CA CYS A 16 -11.86 -17.64 -7.54
C CYS A 16 -12.64 -16.32 -7.61
N LYS A 17 -12.49 -15.45 -6.62
CA LYS A 17 -13.17 -14.15 -6.67
C LYS A 17 -12.67 -13.27 -7.83
N LEU A 18 -11.44 -13.48 -8.33
CA LEU A 18 -10.87 -12.74 -9.45
C LEU A 18 -11.35 -13.26 -10.81
N THR A 19 -11.26 -14.58 -11.06
CA THR A 19 -11.56 -15.15 -12.38
C THR A 19 -12.98 -15.68 -12.52
N GLY A 20 -13.71 -15.83 -11.42
CA GLY A 20 -15.03 -16.45 -11.37
C GLY A 20 -15.01 -17.97 -11.59
N LYS A 21 -13.83 -18.59 -11.76
CA LYS A 21 -13.70 -20.02 -12.09
C LYS A 21 -13.50 -20.86 -10.83
N PRO A 22 -14.04 -22.10 -10.80
CA PRO A 22 -13.78 -23.02 -9.71
C PRO A 22 -12.35 -23.57 -9.76
N GLY A 23 -11.80 -23.92 -8.60
CA GLY A 23 -10.48 -24.52 -8.51
C GLY A 23 -9.96 -24.65 -7.07
N ALA A 24 -8.72 -25.06 -6.94
CA ALA A 24 -8.02 -25.10 -5.67
C ALA A 24 -7.67 -23.66 -5.23
N LEU A 25 -8.23 -23.26 -4.09
CA LEU A 25 -7.91 -21.98 -3.47
C LEU A 25 -6.50 -22.03 -2.89
N VAL A 26 -5.79 -20.92 -3.00
CA VAL A 26 -4.40 -20.78 -2.56
C VAL A 26 -4.25 -19.61 -1.59
N LYS A 27 -3.14 -19.61 -0.86
CA LYS A 27 -2.73 -18.47 -0.05
C LYS A 27 -2.39 -17.29 -0.99
N SER A 28 -3.13 -16.21 -0.90
CA SER A 28 -2.91 -14.97 -1.66
C SER A 28 -2.61 -13.83 -0.71
N HIS A 29 -1.51 -13.12 -0.91
CA HIS A 29 -1.17 -11.97 -0.08
C HIS A 29 -1.98 -10.75 -0.51
N LEU A 30 -2.53 -10.02 0.46
CA LEU A 30 -3.32 -8.80 0.20
C LEU A 30 -2.41 -7.62 -0.14
N ILE A 31 -1.28 -7.52 0.52
CA ILE A 31 -0.13 -6.69 0.14
C ILE A 31 1.04 -7.64 -0.07
N PRO A 32 1.81 -7.52 -1.15
CA PRO A 32 2.91 -8.43 -1.44
C PRO A 32 3.85 -8.61 -0.26
N GLU A 33 4.17 -9.85 0.10
CA GLU A 33 5.01 -10.16 1.26
C GLU A 33 6.37 -9.44 1.20
N ALA A 34 6.91 -9.27 0.01
CA ALA A 34 8.20 -8.61 -0.20
C ALA A 34 8.21 -7.11 0.18
N LEU A 35 7.02 -6.48 0.33
CA LEU A 35 6.84 -5.09 0.75
C LEU A 35 6.40 -4.98 2.22
N THR A 36 6.18 -6.11 2.91
CA THR A 36 5.59 -6.14 4.25
C THR A 36 6.34 -7.06 5.21
N ARG A 37 7.54 -7.50 4.86
CA ARG A 37 8.41 -8.29 5.74
C ARG A 37 9.64 -7.49 6.18
N SER A 38 10.18 -7.86 7.33
CA SER A 38 11.43 -7.28 7.83
C SER A 38 12.57 -7.48 6.82
N SER A 39 13.43 -6.46 6.69
CA SER A 39 14.71 -6.58 5.99
C SER A 39 15.67 -7.54 6.70
N GLN A 40 15.46 -7.75 7.99
CA GLN A 40 16.23 -8.67 8.83
C GLN A 40 15.60 -10.05 8.79
N ALA A 41 16.30 -11.04 8.25
CA ALA A 41 15.80 -12.41 8.15
C ALA A 41 15.43 -12.96 9.53
N GLY A 42 14.20 -13.49 9.66
CA GLY A 42 13.71 -14.07 10.91
C GLY A 42 13.22 -13.07 11.95
N ALA A 43 13.34 -11.76 11.71
CA ALA A 43 12.79 -10.74 12.61
C ALA A 43 11.31 -10.48 12.33
N PRO A 44 10.46 -10.34 13.37
CA PRO A 44 9.08 -9.93 13.18
C PRO A 44 8.98 -8.45 12.88
N LEU A 45 7.89 -8.06 12.19
CA LEU A 45 7.46 -6.67 12.10
C LEU A 45 6.37 -6.35 13.11
N PHE A 46 6.33 -5.10 13.55
CA PHE A 46 5.16 -4.57 14.22
C PHE A 46 4.03 -4.40 13.21
N GLN A 47 2.85 -4.85 13.58
CA GLN A 47 1.63 -4.72 12.79
C GLN A 47 0.55 -4.09 13.67
N TYR A 48 -0.15 -3.06 13.15
CA TYR A 48 -1.23 -2.38 13.85
C TYR A 48 -2.35 -1.96 12.88
N GLY A 49 -3.46 -1.47 13.44
CA GLY A 49 -4.64 -1.07 12.68
C GLY A 49 -5.75 -2.11 12.67
N ASP A 50 -5.54 -3.30 13.21
CA ASP A 50 -6.46 -4.43 13.20
C ASP A 50 -6.98 -4.81 14.60
N GLY A 51 -6.59 -4.06 15.63
CA GLY A 51 -6.98 -4.34 17.01
C GLY A 51 -6.48 -3.28 17.99
N PRO A 52 -6.86 -3.41 19.28
CA PRO A 52 -6.52 -2.43 20.31
C PRO A 52 -5.04 -2.39 20.65
N LYS A 53 -4.25 -3.37 20.25
CA LYS A 53 -2.81 -3.46 20.54
C LYS A 53 -2.02 -3.86 19.30
N PRO A 54 -0.79 -3.32 19.13
CA PRO A 54 0.13 -3.80 18.11
C PRO A 54 0.45 -5.28 18.32
N SER A 55 0.66 -5.98 17.23
CA SER A 55 1.07 -7.39 17.24
C SER A 55 2.42 -7.56 16.54
N ARG A 56 3.16 -8.63 16.89
CA ARG A 56 4.36 -9.03 16.17
C ARG A 56 3.98 -10.09 15.15
N ARG A 57 4.32 -9.86 13.88
CA ARG A 57 4.04 -10.78 12.78
C ARG A 57 5.31 -11.10 12.00
N TRP A 58 5.40 -12.36 11.54
CA TRP A 58 6.49 -12.86 10.68
C TRP A 58 6.09 -12.96 9.22
N SER A 59 4.82 -12.76 8.92
CA SER A 59 4.27 -12.81 7.56
C SER A 59 3.24 -11.71 7.38
N SER A 60 3.09 -11.27 6.13
CA SER A 60 2.04 -10.35 5.70
C SER A 60 0.63 -10.94 5.82
N TRP A 61 -0.37 -10.11 5.64
CA TRP A 61 -1.77 -10.55 5.52
C TRP A 61 -1.98 -11.38 4.27
N TYR A 62 -2.64 -12.51 4.43
CA TYR A 62 -3.02 -13.36 3.31
C TYR A 62 -4.43 -13.92 3.51
N ASP A 63 -5.14 -14.09 2.40
CA ASP A 63 -6.45 -14.72 2.36
C ASP A 63 -6.36 -16.03 1.56
N SER A 64 -6.81 -17.13 2.18
CA SER A 64 -6.86 -18.45 1.54
C SER A 64 -8.22 -18.75 0.91
N GLY A 65 -9.12 -17.79 0.89
CA GLY A 65 -10.45 -17.86 0.28
C GLY A 65 -10.63 -16.95 -0.93
N LEU A 66 -9.60 -16.13 -1.26
CA LEU A 66 -9.73 -15.07 -2.25
C LEU A 66 -9.64 -15.58 -3.70
N VAL A 67 -8.57 -16.30 -4.03
CA VAL A 67 -8.30 -16.73 -5.41
C VAL A 67 -7.85 -18.18 -5.50
N THR A 68 -8.03 -18.75 -6.70
CA THR A 68 -7.41 -20.02 -7.10
C THR A 68 -6.01 -19.79 -7.64
N ARG A 69 -5.25 -20.86 -7.94
CA ARG A 69 -3.91 -20.78 -8.53
C ARG A 69 -3.89 -19.87 -9.78
N ALA A 70 -4.87 -20.02 -10.67
CA ALA A 70 -4.95 -19.21 -11.89
C ALA A 70 -5.17 -17.71 -11.59
N GLY A 71 -5.93 -17.37 -10.55
CA GLY A 71 -6.07 -15.99 -10.10
C GLY A 71 -4.80 -15.46 -9.44
N GLU A 72 -4.13 -16.27 -8.63
CA GLU A 72 -2.86 -15.90 -8.01
C GLU A 72 -1.76 -15.68 -9.04
N ASP A 73 -1.71 -16.45 -10.12
CA ASP A 73 -0.72 -16.28 -11.19
C ASP A 73 -0.85 -14.91 -11.89
N ILE A 74 -2.09 -14.40 -12.05
CA ILE A 74 -2.34 -13.04 -12.57
C ILE A 74 -1.80 -11.99 -11.59
N LEU A 75 -2.14 -12.11 -10.30
CA LEU A 75 -1.74 -11.15 -9.28
C LEU A 75 -0.22 -11.17 -9.05
N SER A 76 0.38 -12.35 -8.96
CA SER A 76 1.82 -12.51 -8.68
C SER A 76 2.70 -12.01 -9.82
N ALA A 77 2.25 -12.12 -11.07
CA ALA A 77 2.96 -11.56 -12.22
C ALA A 77 3.03 -10.02 -12.13
N LEU A 78 1.93 -9.38 -11.72
CA LEU A 78 1.86 -7.94 -11.52
C LEU A 78 2.68 -7.50 -10.30
N ASP A 79 2.59 -8.25 -9.19
CA ASP A 79 3.37 -8.01 -7.98
C ASP A 79 4.88 -8.08 -8.25
N THR A 80 5.33 -9.12 -8.95
CA THR A 80 6.75 -9.30 -9.28
C THR A 80 7.30 -8.13 -10.07
N TRP A 81 6.55 -7.68 -11.08
CA TRP A 81 6.93 -6.51 -11.87
C TRP A 81 6.95 -5.24 -10.99
N ALA A 82 5.90 -5.00 -10.22
CA ALA A 82 5.79 -3.79 -9.40
C ALA A 82 6.90 -3.71 -8.34
N ILE A 83 7.19 -4.80 -7.62
CA ILE A 83 8.26 -4.86 -6.62
C ILE A 83 9.61 -4.53 -7.27
N THR A 84 9.89 -5.07 -8.47
CA THR A 84 11.12 -4.78 -9.21
C THR A 84 11.22 -3.29 -9.51
N VAL A 85 10.20 -2.70 -10.13
CA VAL A 85 10.17 -1.28 -10.51
C VAL A 85 10.23 -0.36 -9.29
N LEU A 86 9.46 -0.65 -8.25
CA LEU A 86 9.48 0.14 -7.00
C LEU A 86 10.87 0.16 -6.36
N ARG A 87 11.61 -0.94 -6.41
CA ARG A 87 12.98 -1.03 -5.89
C ARG A 87 14.00 -0.37 -6.80
N GLU A 88 13.94 -0.59 -8.10
CA GLU A 88 14.83 0.05 -9.09
C GLU A 88 14.76 1.57 -9.01
N HIS A 89 13.56 2.10 -8.92
CA HIS A 89 13.34 3.53 -8.76
C HIS A 89 13.45 4.01 -7.30
N LYS A 90 13.85 3.16 -6.36
CA LYS A 90 14.01 3.51 -4.93
C LYS A 90 12.76 4.16 -4.32
N LEU A 91 11.58 3.76 -4.79
CA LEU A 91 10.29 4.22 -4.28
C LEU A 91 9.94 3.58 -2.93
N VAL A 92 10.56 2.46 -2.60
CA VAL A 92 10.41 1.74 -1.32
C VAL A 92 11.75 1.58 -0.62
N TRP A 93 11.75 1.53 0.69
CA TRP A 93 12.96 1.46 1.52
C TRP A 93 13.83 0.23 1.24
N SER A 94 13.20 -0.90 0.88
CA SER A 94 13.91 -2.12 0.49
C SER A 94 14.72 -1.98 -0.80
N GLY A 95 14.48 -0.95 -1.59
CA GLY A 95 15.25 -0.60 -2.80
C GLY A 95 16.44 0.33 -2.54
N TRP A 96 16.64 0.83 -1.31
CA TRP A 96 17.62 1.88 -1.03
C TRP A 96 19.06 1.38 -0.81
N SER A 97 19.30 0.07 -0.90
CA SER A 97 20.65 -0.51 -0.83
C SER A 97 21.47 -0.03 0.38
N GLY A 98 20.84 0.08 1.55
CA GLY A 98 21.48 0.50 2.79
C GLY A 98 21.42 1.99 3.10
N ALA A 99 21.05 2.87 2.14
CA ALA A 99 20.83 4.28 2.44
C ALA A 99 19.70 4.46 3.46
N VAL A 100 19.82 5.48 4.31
CA VAL A 100 18.83 5.81 5.36
C VAL A 100 17.93 6.98 4.98
N GLU A 101 18.25 7.69 3.90
CA GLU A 101 17.50 8.81 3.35
C GLU A 101 17.57 8.84 1.83
N LEU A 102 16.66 9.57 1.18
CA LEU A 102 16.61 9.73 -0.28
C LEU A 102 17.76 10.57 -0.85
N GLY A 103 18.38 11.44 -0.04
CA GLY A 103 19.42 12.36 -0.49
C GLY A 103 18.95 13.23 -1.67
N ASP A 104 19.74 13.27 -2.74
CA ASP A 104 19.49 14.11 -3.94
C ASP A 104 18.41 13.55 -4.87
N LEU A 105 17.73 12.47 -4.50
CA LEU A 105 16.67 11.87 -5.34
C LEU A 105 15.35 12.64 -5.30
N HIS A 106 15.24 13.67 -4.47
CA HIS A 106 14.07 14.53 -4.38
C HIS A 106 14.47 16.01 -4.20
N THR A 107 13.58 16.90 -4.62
CA THR A 107 13.74 18.34 -4.39
C THR A 107 13.05 18.71 -3.08
N LYS A 108 13.81 19.24 -2.12
CA LYS A 108 13.29 19.68 -0.83
C LYS A 108 12.72 21.10 -0.95
N PHE A 109 11.55 21.34 -0.39
CA PHE A 109 10.97 22.68 -0.19
C PHE A 109 11.19 23.21 1.21
N SER A 110 11.32 22.27 2.17
CA SER A 110 11.63 22.55 3.56
C SER A 110 12.51 21.42 4.12
N GLU A 111 12.83 21.50 5.40
CA GLU A 111 13.54 20.44 6.12
C GLU A 111 12.81 19.09 6.03
N HIS A 112 11.47 19.11 5.98
CA HIS A 112 10.63 17.92 6.13
C HIS A 112 9.88 17.50 4.87
N LEU A 113 9.69 18.42 3.94
CA LEU A 113 8.83 18.24 2.75
C LEU A 113 9.59 18.44 1.45
N GLY A 114 9.21 17.69 0.44
CA GLY A 114 9.72 17.83 -0.92
C GLY A 114 8.84 17.14 -1.94
N ILE A 115 9.32 17.14 -3.17
CA ILE A 115 8.73 16.38 -4.27
C ILE A 115 9.78 15.55 -4.99
N ARG A 116 9.30 14.56 -5.69
CA ARG A 116 10.12 13.69 -6.52
C ARG A 116 9.38 13.35 -7.80
N GLU A 117 10.11 13.40 -8.92
CA GLU A 117 9.63 12.95 -10.22
C GLU A 117 10.24 11.61 -10.57
N VAL A 118 9.43 10.69 -11.11
CA VAL A 118 9.89 9.37 -11.52
C VAL A 118 9.22 8.98 -12.83
N THR A 119 10.03 8.68 -13.86
CA THR A 119 9.54 8.19 -15.15
C THR A 119 9.57 6.66 -15.17
N LEU A 120 8.42 6.04 -15.42
CA LEU A 120 8.25 4.59 -15.45
C LEU A 120 6.93 4.23 -16.18
N ASP A 121 6.61 2.94 -16.29
CA ASP A 121 5.28 2.51 -16.77
C ASP A 121 4.21 2.79 -15.70
N THR A 122 3.73 4.04 -15.67
CA THR A 122 2.75 4.52 -14.68
C THR A 122 1.39 3.85 -14.84
N LYS A 123 0.99 3.44 -16.06
CA LYS A 123 -0.26 2.72 -16.30
C LYS A 123 -0.23 1.34 -15.65
N LYS A 124 0.87 0.62 -15.80
CA LYS A 124 1.05 -0.68 -15.16
C LYS A 124 1.23 -0.55 -13.65
N LEU A 125 1.89 0.51 -13.18
CA LEU A 125 1.98 0.83 -11.76
C LEU A 125 0.59 1.11 -11.16
N ARG A 126 -0.25 1.85 -11.86
CA ARG A 126 -1.63 2.07 -11.45
C ARG A 126 -2.42 0.76 -11.37
N LEU A 127 -2.26 -0.14 -12.34
CA LEU A 127 -2.91 -1.45 -12.31
C LEU A 127 -2.49 -2.25 -11.07
N PHE A 128 -1.21 -2.17 -10.69
CA PHE A 128 -0.73 -2.76 -9.44
C PHE A 128 -1.46 -2.19 -8.21
N PHE A 129 -1.55 -0.86 -8.09
CA PHE A 129 -2.27 -0.25 -6.97
C PHE A 129 -3.76 -0.64 -6.97
N LEU A 130 -4.44 -0.60 -8.11
CA LEU A 130 -5.83 -1.05 -8.21
C LEU A 130 -6.00 -2.52 -7.81
N SER A 131 -4.97 -3.36 -8.03
CA SER A 131 -4.99 -4.75 -7.56
C SER A 131 -4.93 -4.85 -6.03
N LEU A 132 -4.19 -3.95 -5.35
CA LEU A 132 -4.17 -3.89 -3.88
C LEU A 132 -5.54 -3.48 -3.34
N LEU A 133 -6.15 -2.46 -3.96
CA LEU A 133 -7.49 -1.99 -3.58
C LEU A 133 -8.53 -3.09 -3.75
N TRP A 134 -8.51 -3.82 -4.89
CA TRP A 134 -9.41 -4.94 -5.14
C TRP A 134 -9.23 -6.05 -4.10
N ARG A 135 -7.99 -6.47 -3.82
CA ARG A 135 -7.71 -7.52 -2.82
C ARG A 135 -8.24 -7.14 -1.46
N ALA A 136 -8.02 -5.89 -1.04
CA ALA A 136 -8.50 -5.39 0.23
C ALA A 136 -10.02 -5.42 0.32
N ALA A 137 -10.72 -4.90 -0.70
CA ALA A 137 -12.17 -4.84 -0.72
C ALA A 137 -12.86 -6.20 -0.93
N ALA A 138 -12.21 -7.15 -1.64
CA ALA A 138 -12.74 -8.49 -1.89
C ALA A 138 -12.44 -9.50 -0.76
N SER A 139 -11.49 -9.17 0.12
CA SER A 139 -11.12 -10.03 1.25
C SER A 139 -12.13 -9.93 2.39
N GLU A 140 -12.27 -11.05 3.13
CA GLU A 140 -13.09 -11.12 4.34
C GLU A 140 -12.24 -11.04 5.62
N LEU A 141 -10.94 -10.69 5.49
CA LEU A 141 -10.09 -10.53 6.66
C LEU A 141 -10.52 -9.32 7.48
N HIS A 142 -10.62 -9.53 8.78
CA HIS A 142 -11.05 -8.49 9.73
C HIS A 142 -10.18 -7.22 9.66
N GLU A 143 -8.90 -7.39 9.40
CA GLU A 143 -7.93 -6.29 9.29
C GLU A 143 -8.21 -5.35 8.11
N PHE A 144 -8.99 -5.79 7.12
CA PHE A 144 -9.32 -5.03 5.91
C PHE A 144 -10.79 -4.59 5.88
N LYS A 145 -11.54 -4.77 6.96
CA LYS A 145 -12.99 -4.48 7.06
C LYS A 145 -13.36 -3.02 6.76
N ASP A 146 -12.41 -2.10 6.96
CA ASP A 146 -12.63 -0.67 6.77
C ASP A 146 -12.43 -0.25 5.30
N VAL A 147 -11.95 -1.16 4.44
CA VAL A 147 -11.86 -0.94 2.99
C VAL A 147 -13.18 -1.39 2.35
N VAL A 148 -14.18 -0.53 2.41
CA VAL A 148 -15.52 -0.80 1.89
C VAL A 148 -15.73 -0.04 0.57
N LEU A 149 -15.93 -0.79 -0.52
CA LEU A 149 -16.25 -0.24 -1.84
C LEU A 149 -17.66 -0.65 -2.27
N PRO A 150 -18.33 0.15 -3.11
CA PRO A 150 -19.56 -0.27 -3.76
C PRO A 150 -19.38 -1.59 -4.51
N PRO A 151 -20.31 -2.55 -4.45
CA PRO A 151 -20.18 -3.84 -5.15
C PRO A 151 -19.91 -3.72 -6.66
N LYS A 152 -20.49 -2.70 -7.31
CA LYS A 152 -20.24 -2.39 -8.73
C LYS A 152 -18.76 -2.03 -8.99
N ASP A 153 -18.11 -1.37 -8.04
CA ASP A 153 -16.73 -0.92 -8.19
C ASP A 153 -15.75 -2.09 -7.94
N VAL A 154 -16.07 -2.96 -6.98
CA VAL A 154 -15.32 -4.23 -6.78
C VAL A 154 -15.37 -5.09 -8.02
N GLU A 155 -16.54 -5.19 -8.68
CA GLU A 155 -16.69 -5.94 -9.93
C GLU A 155 -15.97 -5.25 -11.11
N LEU A 156 -15.97 -3.92 -11.19
CA LEU A 156 -15.20 -3.19 -12.18
C LEU A 156 -13.70 -3.37 -11.99
N LEU A 157 -13.19 -3.26 -10.75
CA LEU A 157 -11.79 -3.59 -10.43
C LEU A 157 -11.43 -5.00 -10.87
N ARG A 158 -12.29 -5.97 -10.59
CA ARG A 158 -12.09 -7.36 -11.03
C ARG A 158 -11.93 -7.46 -12.55
N LYS A 159 -12.82 -6.82 -13.32
CA LYS A 159 -12.77 -6.81 -14.78
C LYS A 159 -11.52 -6.15 -15.33
N ILE A 160 -11.10 -5.03 -14.74
CA ILE A 160 -9.84 -4.34 -15.06
C ILE A 160 -8.66 -5.30 -14.87
N LEU A 161 -8.57 -5.99 -13.74
CA LEU A 161 -7.46 -6.88 -13.43
C LEU A 161 -7.36 -8.11 -14.33
N VAL A 162 -8.48 -8.56 -14.89
CA VAL A 162 -8.47 -9.66 -15.87
C VAL A 162 -8.45 -9.16 -17.33
N GLY A 163 -8.25 -7.86 -17.56
CA GLY A 163 -8.10 -7.25 -18.89
C GLY A 163 -9.41 -7.18 -19.71
N GLN A 164 -10.56 -7.16 -19.05
CA GLN A 164 -11.87 -7.01 -19.68
C GLN A 164 -12.33 -5.55 -19.80
N GLU A 165 -11.78 -4.68 -18.98
CA GLU A 165 -12.10 -3.24 -18.93
C GLU A 165 -10.80 -2.45 -18.71
N GLU A 166 -10.78 -1.21 -19.16
CA GLU A 166 -9.71 -0.27 -18.85
C GLU A 166 -10.17 0.75 -17.79
N PRO A 167 -9.32 1.09 -16.82
CA PRO A 167 -9.69 2.04 -15.79
C PRO A 167 -9.72 3.47 -16.33
N SER A 168 -10.86 4.18 -16.18
CA SER A 168 -10.90 5.63 -16.36
C SER A 168 -9.89 6.30 -15.40
N PRO A 169 -9.21 7.40 -15.77
CA PRO A 169 -8.36 8.17 -14.86
C PRO A 169 -9.05 8.53 -13.54
N ASP A 170 -10.34 8.85 -13.58
CA ASP A 170 -11.13 9.24 -12.41
C ASP A 170 -11.59 8.06 -11.53
N PHE A 171 -11.36 6.82 -11.96
CA PHE A 171 -11.73 5.65 -11.19
C PHE A 171 -10.68 5.32 -10.16
N TYR A 172 -10.92 5.70 -8.90
CA TYR A 172 -9.97 5.61 -7.79
C TYR A 172 -8.58 6.14 -8.15
N PRO A 173 -8.45 7.46 -8.43
CA PRO A 173 -7.16 8.07 -8.71
C PRO A 173 -6.18 7.81 -7.58
N VAL A 174 -4.94 7.48 -7.96
CA VAL A 174 -3.88 7.11 -7.00
C VAL A 174 -2.84 8.21 -6.95
N GLN A 175 -2.62 8.75 -5.77
CA GLN A 175 -1.53 9.68 -5.46
C GLN A 175 -0.53 9.01 -4.53
N LEU A 176 0.76 9.36 -4.65
CA LEU A 176 1.82 8.75 -3.88
C LEU A 176 2.50 9.76 -2.96
N THR A 177 2.79 9.32 -1.74
CA THR A 177 3.69 10.00 -0.82
C THR A 177 4.81 9.04 -0.43
N GLN A 178 6.06 9.46 -0.61
CA GLN A 178 7.23 8.67 -0.21
C GLN A 178 7.82 9.22 1.08
N ILE A 179 8.08 8.34 2.04
CA ILE A 179 8.79 8.71 3.25
C ILE A 179 10.28 8.79 2.93
N SER A 180 10.86 10.00 3.06
CA SER A 180 12.20 10.35 2.58
C SER A 180 13.34 9.96 3.52
N THR A 181 13.04 9.60 4.76
CA THR A 181 13.99 9.07 5.76
C THR A 181 13.51 7.71 6.25
N LYS A 182 14.43 6.77 6.57
CA LYS A 182 14.03 5.49 7.16
C LYS A 182 13.64 5.66 8.61
N GLY A 183 12.50 5.13 8.96
CA GLY A 183 12.02 5.01 10.32
C GLY A 183 11.84 3.56 10.74
N LEU A 184 11.07 3.35 11.78
CA LEU A 184 10.75 2.02 12.28
C LEU A 184 9.92 1.24 11.25
N MET A 185 10.44 0.08 10.84
CA MET A 185 9.71 -0.79 9.91
C MET A 185 8.51 -1.42 10.59
N HIS A 186 7.35 -1.22 10.00
CA HIS A 186 6.09 -1.73 10.51
C HIS A 186 5.10 -1.97 9.38
N ASN A 187 4.06 -2.72 9.67
CA ASN A 187 2.91 -2.91 8.80
C ASN A 187 1.69 -2.20 9.40
N GLN A 188 0.92 -1.54 8.54
CA GLN A 188 -0.37 -0.96 8.89
C GLN A 188 -1.42 -1.45 7.92
N ALA A 189 -2.57 -1.94 8.44
CA ALA A 189 -3.71 -2.26 7.62
C ALA A 189 -4.23 -0.99 6.92
N PRO A 190 -4.70 -1.08 5.68
CA PRO A 190 -5.27 0.08 5.00
C PRO A 190 -6.53 0.58 5.71
N TYR A 191 -6.77 1.88 5.65
CA TYR A 191 -7.89 2.52 6.32
C TYR A 191 -8.38 3.74 5.53
N PRO A 192 -9.65 4.13 5.71
CA PRO A 192 -10.17 5.39 5.18
C PRO A 192 -9.54 6.58 5.91
N ASP A 193 -9.17 7.60 5.14
CA ASP A 193 -8.54 8.82 5.61
C ASP A 193 -9.17 10.04 4.92
N ILE A 194 -9.00 11.21 5.50
CA ILE A 194 -9.44 12.48 4.90
C ILE A 194 -8.22 13.37 4.74
N THR A 195 -7.93 13.72 3.49
CA THR A 195 -6.89 14.68 3.14
C THR A 195 -7.55 15.99 2.73
N TYR A 196 -7.09 17.11 3.27
CA TYR A 196 -7.60 18.42 2.91
C TYR A 196 -6.76 19.00 1.76
N ILE A 197 -7.41 19.30 0.64
CA ILE A 197 -6.77 19.87 -0.55
C ILE A 197 -7.10 21.36 -0.59
N PRO A 198 -6.08 22.25 -0.56
CA PRO A 198 -6.31 23.68 -0.72
C PRO A 198 -6.82 23.99 -2.14
N ASP A 199 -7.70 24.97 -2.26
CA ASP A 199 -8.08 25.53 -3.56
C ASP A 199 -6.96 26.42 -4.07
N ILE A 200 -6.22 25.98 -5.08
CA ILE A 200 -5.08 26.70 -5.66
C ILE A 200 -5.54 28.02 -6.34
N GLY A 201 -6.79 28.12 -6.74
CA GLY A 201 -7.38 29.30 -7.39
C GLY A 201 -7.95 30.36 -6.42
N ASN A 202 -8.15 29.99 -5.17
CA ASN A 202 -8.75 30.84 -4.14
C ASN A 202 -8.17 30.55 -2.76
N GLU A 203 -7.18 31.34 -2.35
CA GLU A 203 -6.50 31.16 -1.05
C GLU A 203 -7.44 31.38 0.16
N ASP A 204 -8.55 32.08 -0.02
CA ASP A 204 -9.55 32.33 1.02
C ASP A 204 -10.59 31.20 1.10
N ALA A 205 -10.59 30.24 0.17
CA ALA A 205 -11.52 29.12 0.20
C ALA A 205 -11.13 28.07 1.26
N GLU A 206 -12.14 27.52 1.93
CA GLU A 206 -11.91 26.37 2.83
C GLU A 206 -11.36 25.18 2.03
N PRO A 207 -10.32 24.51 2.54
CA PRO A 207 -9.74 23.35 1.88
C PRO A 207 -10.79 22.24 1.67
N TYR A 208 -10.81 21.64 0.48
CA TYR A 208 -11.74 20.55 0.15
C TYR A 208 -11.33 19.25 0.88
N PRO A 209 -12.24 18.63 1.64
CA PRO A 209 -11.97 17.34 2.30
C PRO A 209 -12.06 16.20 1.30
N MET A 210 -10.93 15.76 0.76
CA MET A 210 -10.86 14.60 -0.11
C MET A 210 -10.81 13.31 0.72
N ARG A 211 -11.79 12.43 0.52
CA ARG A 211 -11.80 11.10 1.13
C ARG A 211 -10.92 10.14 0.35
N THR A 212 -10.06 9.44 1.05
CA THR A 212 -9.12 8.48 0.47
C THR A 212 -9.17 7.15 1.22
N ILE A 213 -8.73 6.09 0.57
CA ILE A 213 -8.29 4.87 1.23
C ILE A 213 -6.76 4.88 1.17
N ARG A 214 -6.14 4.80 2.32
CA ARG A 214 -4.70 4.90 2.48
C ARG A 214 -4.08 3.54 2.69
N PHE A 215 -3.08 3.23 1.87
CA PHE A 215 -2.20 2.07 2.02
C PHE A 215 -0.80 2.52 2.38
N TYR A 216 -0.18 1.84 3.33
CA TYR A 216 1.23 2.03 3.67
C TYR A 216 1.98 0.71 3.56
N PHE A 217 3.14 0.74 2.92
CA PHE A 217 4.08 -0.36 2.87
C PHE A 217 5.49 0.13 2.53
N ASP A 218 6.47 -0.34 3.28
CA ASP A 218 7.90 -0.17 3.00
C ASP A 218 8.34 1.28 2.69
N GLY A 219 7.78 2.26 3.43
CA GLY A 219 8.07 3.68 3.26
C GLY A 219 7.33 4.38 2.12
N LEU A 220 6.42 3.69 1.43
CA LEU A 220 5.55 4.27 0.41
C LEU A 220 4.11 4.28 0.90
N ILE A 221 3.42 5.39 0.62
CA ILE A 221 2.01 5.58 0.91
C ILE A 221 1.28 5.78 -0.42
N ALA A 222 0.23 4.99 -0.64
CA ALA A 222 -0.68 5.17 -1.76
C ALA A 222 -2.04 5.64 -1.24
N HIS A 223 -2.51 6.78 -1.75
CA HIS A 223 -3.81 7.36 -1.45
C HIS A 223 -4.74 7.12 -2.64
N PHE A 224 -5.82 6.40 -2.41
CA PHE A 224 -6.86 6.15 -3.40
C PHE A 224 -8.01 7.12 -3.14
N ALA A 225 -8.20 8.13 -3.98
CA ALA A 225 -9.34 9.02 -3.85
C ALA A 225 -10.63 8.23 -4.11
N THR A 226 -11.56 8.26 -3.17
CA THR A 226 -12.88 7.63 -3.34
C THR A 226 -13.88 8.56 -4.03
N GLU A 227 -13.58 9.84 -4.01
CA GLU A 227 -14.30 10.90 -4.72
C GLU A 227 -13.33 12.04 -5.03
N LEU A 228 -13.51 12.71 -6.14
CA LEU A 228 -12.78 13.92 -6.50
C LEU A 228 -13.66 15.16 -6.21
N PRO A 229 -13.04 16.34 -5.98
CA PRO A 229 -13.78 17.59 -5.95
C PRO A 229 -14.66 17.74 -7.19
N PRO A 230 -15.89 18.27 -7.08
CA PRO A 230 -16.81 18.38 -8.22
C PRO A 230 -16.26 19.20 -9.40
N SER A 231 -15.27 20.06 -9.13
CA SER A 231 -14.61 20.93 -10.12
C SER A 231 -13.34 20.31 -10.73
N GLN A 232 -12.94 19.12 -10.29
CA GLN A 232 -11.68 18.48 -10.72
C GLN A 232 -11.95 17.07 -11.25
N ILE A 233 -11.24 16.75 -12.32
CA ILE A 233 -11.09 15.37 -12.81
C ILE A 233 -9.62 14.95 -12.71
N ALA A 234 -9.36 13.67 -12.61
CA ALA A 234 -7.99 13.17 -12.40
C ALA A 234 -7.01 13.58 -13.51
N SER A 235 -7.50 13.76 -14.75
CA SER A 235 -6.70 14.26 -15.87
C SER A 235 -6.19 15.70 -15.65
N ASP A 236 -6.91 16.53 -14.90
CA ASP A 236 -6.50 17.91 -14.62
C ASP A 236 -5.35 17.95 -13.59
N LEU A 237 -5.23 16.91 -12.78
CA LEU A 237 -4.13 16.74 -11.82
C LEU A 237 -2.83 16.24 -12.49
N GLY A 238 -2.89 15.87 -13.78
CA GLY A 238 -1.73 15.48 -14.56
C GLY A 238 -0.89 14.39 -13.91
N ASN A 239 0.41 14.57 -13.90
CA ASN A 239 1.38 13.60 -13.39
C ASN A 239 1.38 13.38 -11.86
N ILE A 240 0.57 14.12 -11.10
CA ILE A 240 0.35 13.84 -9.65
C ILE A 240 -0.46 12.55 -9.48
N VAL A 241 -1.28 12.20 -10.47
CA VAL A 241 -2.07 10.96 -10.46
C VAL A 241 -1.33 9.87 -11.24
N VAL A 242 -1.12 8.72 -10.62
CA VAL A 242 -0.45 7.59 -11.25
C VAL A 242 -1.26 7.07 -12.45
N GLY A 243 -0.62 6.96 -13.60
CA GLY A 243 -1.21 6.37 -14.82
C GLY A 243 -1.82 7.37 -15.79
N THR A 244 -1.77 8.68 -15.51
CA THR A 244 -2.19 9.74 -16.43
C THR A 244 -1.08 10.07 -17.43
N GLU A 245 0.14 10.16 -16.96
CA GLU A 245 1.35 10.49 -17.73
C GLU A 245 2.48 9.48 -17.49
N PRO A 246 3.51 9.43 -18.38
CA PRO A 246 4.67 8.54 -18.20
C PRO A 246 5.52 8.87 -16.98
N THR A 247 5.48 10.11 -16.49
CA THR A 247 6.16 10.57 -15.29
C THR A 247 5.14 10.75 -14.18
N VAL A 248 5.44 10.26 -12.99
CA VAL A 248 4.65 10.52 -11.78
C VAL A 248 5.41 11.45 -10.85
N VAL A 249 4.71 12.48 -10.35
CA VAL A 249 5.16 13.36 -9.27
C VAL A 249 4.58 12.84 -7.96
N LEU A 250 5.43 12.66 -6.97
CA LEU A 250 5.01 12.26 -5.64
C LEU A 250 5.55 13.24 -4.60
N SER A 251 4.77 13.46 -3.55
CA SER A 251 5.23 14.20 -2.38
C SER A 251 6.22 13.36 -1.59
N THR A 252 7.18 14.03 -0.93
CA THR A 252 8.09 13.37 0.02
C THR A 252 7.98 14.04 1.39
N VAL A 253 8.08 13.24 2.45
CA VAL A 253 8.01 13.68 3.84
C VAL A 253 8.99 12.86 4.67
N THR A 254 9.65 13.47 5.66
CA THR A 254 10.48 12.71 6.61
C THR A 254 9.63 11.75 7.44
N PHE A 255 10.21 10.68 7.96
CA PHE A 255 9.46 9.72 8.79
C PHE A 255 8.89 10.40 10.02
N GLU A 256 9.66 11.25 10.68
CA GLU A 256 9.33 11.96 11.92
C GLU A 256 8.09 12.84 11.75
N ASP A 257 7.96 13.52 10.60
CA ASP A 257 6.84 14.43 10.30
C ASP A 257 5.70 13.74 9.56
N SER A 258 5.92 12.50 9.15
CA SER A 258 4.86 11.71 8.51
C SER A 258 3.80 11.27 9.54
N MET A 259 2.57 11.07 9.06
CA MET A 259 1.53 10.45 9.88
C MET A 259 1.97 9.04 10.38
N GLN A 260 2.76 8.33 9.57
CA GLN A 260 3.31 7.02 9.94
C GLN A 260 4.23 7.10 11.15
N GLY A 261 5.14 8.08 11.16
CA GLY A 261 6.03 8.32 12.30
C GLY A 261 5.25 8.71 13.55
N ARG A 262 4.36 9.70 13.42
CA ARG A 262 3.52 10.15 14.55
C ARG A 262 2.68 9.01 15.15
N ASN A 263 2.02 8.22 14.31
CA ASN A 263 1.25 7.07 14.77
C ASN A 263 2.14 6.03 15.47
N MET A 264 3.32 5.76 14.92
CA MET A 264 4.26 4.81 15.50
C MET A 264 4.76 5.30 16.87
N TYR A 265 5.15 6.57 17.00
CA TYR A 265 5.57 7.14 18.28
C TYR A 265 4.45 7.13 19.32
N ALA A 266 3.22 7.47 18.94
CA ALA A 266 2.07 7.38 19.83
C ALA A 266 1.80 5.94 20.32
N VAL A 267 1.99 4.95 19.45
CA VAL A 267 1.88 3.53 19.82
C VAL A 267 2.99 3.12 20.78
N LEU A 268 4.23 3.53 20.51
CA LEU A 268 5.37 3.24 21.38
C LEU A 268 5.20 3.87 22.77
N GLU A 269 4.83 5.13 22.83
CA GLU A 269 4.58 5.85 24.09
C GLU A 269 3.48 5.17 24.91
N LYS A 270 2.40 4.77 24.28
CA LYS A 270 1.26 4.11 24.93
C LYS A 270 1.60 2.73 25.50
N TYR A 271 2.42 1.93 24.81
CA TYR A 271 2.66 0.53 25.16
C TYR A 271 4.07 0.27 25.74
N HIS A 272 4.97 1.23 25.65
CA HIS A 272 6.33 1.19 26.18
C HIS A 272 6.72 2.55 26.81
N PRO A 273 5.97 3.03 27.83
CA PRO A 273 6.16 4.38 28.38
C PRO A 273 7.52 4.59 29.06
N GLU A 274 8.23 3.52 29.42
CA GLU A 274 9.50 3.61 30.16
C GLU A 274 10.74 3.53 29.27
N GLY A 275 10.65 3.83 27.99
CA GLY A 275 11.82 4.10 27.14
C GLY A 275 12.96 3.05 27.10
N ASP A 276 12.83 1.96 27.84
CA ASP A 276 13.87 0.96 28.04
C ASP A 276 13.93 -0.02 26.86
N GLY A 277 14.75 0.29 25.87
CA GLY A 277 15.27 -0.72 24.95
C GLY A 277 15.18 -0.51 23.45
N LEU A 278 14.45 0.47 22.93
CA LEU A 278 14.37 0.67 21.47
C LEU A 278 15.45 1.64 20.92
N GLY A 279 16.12 2.40 21.78
CA GLY A 279 17.21 3.30 21.39
C GLY A 279 18.57 2.62 21.14
N LYS A 280 18.68 1.30 21.32
CA LYS A 280 19.95 0.57 21.16
C LYS A 280 20.00 -0.37 19.96
N THR A 281 19.01 -0.38 19.10
CA THR A 281 18.97 -1.28 17.92
C THR A 281 18.97 -0.52 16.59
N VAL A 282 19.37 0.74 16.59
CA VAL A 282 19.62 1.52 15.36
C VAL A 282 21.06 2.00 15.40
N ALA A 283 21.97 1.08 15.09
CA ALA A 283 23.33 1.36 14.68
C ALA A 283 23.72 0.35 13.59
#